data_507a1a275755eadc9a1549b9e7020438
#
_entry.id   507a1a275755eadc9a1549b9e7020438
#
_cell.length_a   1.000
_cell.length_b   1.000
_cell.length_c   1.000
_cell.angle_alpha   90.00
_cell.angle_beta   90.00
_cell.angle_gamma   90.00
#
_symmetry.space_group_name_H-M   'P 1'
#
loop_
_entity.id
_entity.type
_entity.pdbx_description
1 polymer ?
#
loop_
_entity_poly.entity_id
_entity_poly.type
_entity_poly.pdbx_seq_one_letter_code
_entity_poly.pdbx_strand_id
1 'polypeptide(L)'
;RIKVPWTSPEIEHDVKGVMAFSPDKETAIPFDGDGYMLNRQKLPEIQNARTKKMGVNFDFEINLTGLIYDGQQVIGVQGVNNKTKQPYKKTAKVVVDATGVTSMLRNQLQNSTKIERKIDRRDLESTGRHIMYFENGEKDLTEFDPDYCIIHLDQDIAPGGYGWVFPKADNKVNIGLGVEKSILDQRNKRLGKKD
;
A
#
# COMPACT_ATOMS: atom_id res chain seq x y z
N ARG A 1 3.45 -18.49 9.81
CA ARG A 1 4.17 -17.50 8.97
C ARG A 1 4.41 -18.13 7.60
N ILE A 2 3.89 -17.54 6.55
CA ILE A 2 4.24 -17.90 5.18
C ILE A 2 5.66 -17.38 4.95
N LYS A 3 6.62 -18.29 4.79
CA LYS A 3 7.98 -17.93 4.40
C LYS A 3 8.00 -17.68 2.90
N VAL A 4 8.05 -16.42 2.49
CA VAL A 4 8.33 -16.06 1.10
C VAL A 4 9.84 -15.94 0.97
N PRO A 5 10.48 -16.70 0.07
CA PRO A 5 11.92 -16.57 -0.16
C PRO A 5 12.16 -15.27 -0.95
N TRP A 6 12.39 -14.18 -0.23
CA TRP A 6 12.78 -12.91 -0.82
C TRP A 6 14.23 -13.00 -1.32
N THR A 7 14.46 -12.61 -2.56
CA THR A 7 15.79 -12.59 -3.17
C THR A 7 15.89 -11.37 -4.10
N SER A 8 17.10 -11.05 -4.56
CA SER A 8 17.29 -10.11 -5.66
C SER A 8 16.70 -10.69 -6.95
N PRO A 9 16.00 -9.93 -7.79
CA PRO A 9 15.83 -8.47 -7.76
C PRO A 9 14.56 -7.99 -7.03
N GLU A 10 13.89 -8.81 -6.22
CA GLU A 10 12.73 -8.39 -5.41
C GLU A 10 13.16 -7.48 -4.27
N ILE A 11 14.33 -7.77 -3.68
CA ILE A 11 15.01 -6.90 -2.70
C ILE A 11 15.95 -5.98 -3.47
N GLU A 12 15.83 -4.69 -3.26
CA GLU A 12 16.72 -3.71 -3.89
C GLU A 12 17.68 -3.04 -2.92
N HIS A 13 17.39 -3.08 -1.60
CA HIS A 13 18.26 -2.53 -0.58
C HIS A 13 17.95 -3.15 0.78
N ASP A 14 18.97 -3.38 1.59
CA ASP A 14 18.85 -3.87 2.96
C ASP A 14 18.86 -2.69 3.94
N VAL A 15 18.08 -2.75 5.01
CA VAL A 15 18.07 -1.75 6.07
C VAL A 15 18.23 -2.40 7.44
N LYS A 16 18.85 -1.67 8.37
CA LYS A 16 19.11 -2.11 9.75
C LYS A 16 18.00 -1.72 10.72
N GLY A 17 16.99 -0.99 10.25
CA GLY A 17 15.87 -0.61 11.10
C GLY A 17 15.13 0.63 10.64
N VAL A 18 14.45 1.24 11.62
CA VAL A 18 13.70 2.48 11.46
C VAL A 18 14.21 3.49 12.47
N MET A 19 14.37 4.74 12.06
CA MET A 19 14.68 5.87 12.93
C MET A 19 13.47 6.82 12.97
N ALA A 20 12.86 6.99 14.14
CA ALA A 20 11.74 7.90 14.32
C ALA A 20 12.20 9.21 14.96
N PHE A 21 11.88 10.33 14.31
CA PHE A 21 12.21 11.67 14.79
C PHE A 21 10.98 12.39 15.33
N SER A 22 11.19 13.16 16.43
CA SER A 22 10.23 14.14 16.93
C SER A 22 10.04 15.30 15.92
N PRO A 23 8.97 16.13 16.07
CA PRO A 23 8.70 17.24 15.15
C PRO A 23 9.84 18.26 15.07
N ASP A 24 10.54 18.53 16.20
CA ASP A 24 11.69 19.41 16.29
C ASP A 24 13.01 18.76 15.84
N LYS A 25 12.99 17.45 15.53
CA LYS A 25 14.13 16.61 15.18
C LYS A 25 15.20 16.47 16.29
N GLU A 26 14.93 16.95 17.49
CA GLU A 26 15.89 16.88 18.63
C GLU A 26 15.92 15.49 19.26
N THR A 27 14.81 14.75 19.16
CA THR A 27 14.70 13.37 19.68
C THR A 27 14.64 12.37 18.52
N ALA A 28 15.57 11.42 18.54
CA ALA A 28 15.60 10.30 17.60
C ALA A 28 15.52 8.98 18.36
N ILE A 29 14.61 8.11 17.97
CA ILE A 29 14.41 6.77 18.57
C ILE A 29 14.70 5.71 17.50
N PRO A 30 15.78 4.95 17.65
CA PRO A 30 16.08 3.82 16.77
C PRO A 30 15.23 2.60 17.13
N PHE A 31 14.77 1.92 16.11
CA PHE A 31 14.15 0.60 16.17
C PHE A 31 14.98 -0.34 15.30
N ASP A 32 15.97 -0.99 15.92
CA ASP A 32 16.89 -1.88 15.22
C ASP A 32 16.21 -3.17 14.80
N GLY A 33 16.53 -3.64 13.61
CA GLY A 33 16.02 -4.89 13.05
C GLY A 33 16.34 -5.02 11.57
N ASP A 34 16.54 -6.26 11.12
CA ASP A 34 16.76 -6.54 9.71
C ASP A 34 15.51 -6.28 8.90
N GLY A 35 15.60 -5.46 7.87
CA GLY A 35 14.54 -5.11 6.97
C GLY A 35 15.00 -5.03 5.52
N TYR A 36 14.02 -4.97 4.61
CA TYR A 36 14.29 -4.94 3.18
C TYR A 36 13.44 -3.89 2.48
N MET A 37 14.08 -3.10 1.62
CA MET A 37 13.39 -2.26 0.66
C MET A 37 13.06 -3.09 -0.58
N LEU A 38 11.77 -3.22 -0.87
CA LEU A 38 11.30 -4.04 -1.98
C LEU A 38 11.22 -3.24 -3.28
N ASN A 39 11.65 -3.86 -4.37
CA ASN A 39 11.36 -3.37 -5.70
C ASN A 39 9.89 -3.66 -6.04
N ARG A 40 9.02 -2.66 -5.82
CA ARG A 40 7.57 -2.79 -6.00
C ARG A 40 7.12 -2.98 -7.45
N GLN A 41 8.00 -2.82 -8.43
CA GLN A 41 7.74 -3.15 -9.83
C GLN A 41 8.10 -4.61 -10.10
N LYS A 42 9.26 -5.06 -9.66
CA LYS A 42 9.75 -6.43 -9.90
C LYS A 42 9.04 -7.48 -9.06
N LEU A 43 8.69 -7.15 -7.84
CA LEU A 43 8.02 -8.05 -6.92
C LEU A 43 6.77 -8.71 -7.51
N PRO A 44 5.75 -7.98 -8.04
CA PRO A 44 4.57 -8.59 -8.63
C PRO A 44 4.89 -9.42 -9.88
N GLU A 45 5.83 -8.97 -10.74
CA GLU A 45 6.24 -9.70 -11.94
C GLU A 45 6.77 -11.09 -11.58
N ILE A 46 7.67 -11.15 -10.59
CA ILE A 46 8.30 -12.40 -10.16
C ILE A 46 7.30 -13.31 -9.45
N GLN A 47 6.45 -12.74 -8.57
CA GLN A 47 5.41 -13.50 -7.90
C GLN A 47 4.41 -14.09 -8.89
N ASN A 48 3.97 -13.32 -9.88
CA ASN A 48 3.09 -13.79 -10.94
C ASN A 48 3.74 -14.92 -11.76
N ALA A 49 5.02 -14.77 -12.09
CA ALA A 49 5.76 -15.82 -12.82
C ALA A 49 5.88 -17.12 -12.00
N ARG A 50 6.14 -17.02 -10.69
CA ARG A 50 6.20 -18.18 -9.79
C ARG A 50 4.83 -18.88 -9.67
N THR A 51 3.77 -18.12 -9.42
CA THR A 51 2.42 -18.68 -9.25
C THR A 51 1.88 -19.25 -10.56
N LYS A 52 2.21 -18.65 -11.70
CA LYS A 52 1.86 -19.20 -13.02
C LYS A 52 2.48 -20.60 -13.24
N LYS A 53 3.74 -20.79 -12.81
CA LYS A 53 4.42 -22.11 -12.86
C LYS A 53 3.72 -23.15 -11.97
N MET A 54 2.99 -22.71 -10.94
CA MET A 54 2.18 -23.58 -10.07
C MET A 54 0.77 -23.86 -10.62
N GLY A 55 0.46 -23.43 -11.84
CA GLY A 55 -0.83 -23.66 -12.49
C GLY A 55 -1.88 -22.60 -12.26
N VAL A 56 -1.52 -21.44 -11.67
CA VAL A 56 -2.46 -20.32 -11.52
C VAL A 56 -2.68 -19.63 -12.86
N ASN A 57 -3.94 -19.42 -13.21
CA ASN A 57 -4.34 -18.65 -14.39
C ASN A 57 -4.53 -17.18 -14.02
N PHE A 58 -4.06 -16.29 -14.90
CA PHE A 58 -4.20 -14.85 -14.77
C PHE A 58 -5.04 -14.32 -15.94
N ASP A 59 -6.10 -13.60 -15.61
CA ASP A 59 -6.90 -12.84 -16.57
C ASP A 59 -6.61 -11.35 -16.31
N PHE A 60 -5.95 -10.68 -17.24
CA PHE A 60 -5.64 -9.26 -17.18
C PHE A 60 -6.64 -8.41 -17.97
N GLU A 61 -6.59 -7.09 -17.79
CA GLU A 61 -7.48 -6.15 -18.46
C GLU A 61 -8.97 -6.38 -18.15
N ILE A 62 -9.28 -6.99 -16.99
CA ILE A 62 -10.65 -7.23 -16.56
C ILE A 62 -11.06 -6.15 -15.55
N ASN A 63 -12.08 -5.40 -15.89
CA ASN A 63 -12.76 -4.50 -14.96
C ASN A 63 -13.93 -5.24 -14.32
N LEU A 64 -13.78 -5.66 -13.07
CA LEU A 64 -14.85 -6.33 -12.32
C LEU A 64 -15.87 -5.30 -11.87
N THR A 65 -17.16 -5.57 -12.16
CA THR A 65 -18.27 -4.68 -11.84
C THR A 65 -19.28 -5.30 -10.88
N GLY A 66 -19.17 -6.62 -10.59
CA GLY A 66 -20.14 -7.26 -9.72
C GLY A 66 -19.77 -8.65 -9.25
N LEU A 67 -20.54 -9.10 -8.25
CA LEU A 67 -20.53 -10.44 -7.71
C LEU A 67 -21.61 -11.28 -8.39
N ILE A 68 -21.38 -12.59 -8.53
CA ILE A 68 -22.37 -13.57 -8.97
C ILE A 68 -22.83 -14.32 -7.73
N TYR A 69 -24.15 -14.45 -7.56
CA TYR A 69 -24.77 -15.11 -6.42
C TYR A 69 -25.52 -16.37 -6.85
N ASP A 70 -25.52 -17.36 -5.96
CA ASP A 70 -26.47 -18.45 -5.90
C ASP A 70 -27.16 -18.38 -4.52
N GLY A 71 -28.42 -17.97 -4.50
CA GLY A 71 -29.07 -17.59 -3.25
C GLY A 71 -28.30 -16.48 -2.51
N GLN A 72 -27.78 -16.80 -1.32
CA GLN A 72 -26.97 -15.87 -0.50
C GLN A 72 -25.46 -16.08 -0.67
N GLN A 73 -25.05 -17.11 -1.39
CA GLN A 73 -23.64 -17.45 -1.55
C GLN A 73 -23.03 -16.72 -2.75
N VAL A 74 -21.88 -16.10 -2.56
CA VAL A 74 -21.06 -15.59 -3.65
C VAL A 74 -20.38 -16.77 -4.32
N ILE A 75 -20.70 -16.99 -5.61
CA ILE A 75 -20.15 -18.08 -6.42
C ILE A 75 -19.23 -17.60 -7.54
N GLY A 76 -19.02 -16.30 -7.67
CA GLY A 76 -18.17 -15.78 -8.73
C GLY A 76 -18.15 -14.27 -8.83
N VAL A 77 -17.53 -13.82 -9.91
CA VAL A 77 -17.39 -12.40 -10.26
C VAL A 77 -17.77 -12.17 -11.72
N GLN A 78 -18.23 -10.96 -12.02
CA GLN A 78 -18.53 -10.52 -13.39
C GLN A 78 -17.97 -9.13 -13.66
N GLY A 79 -17.79 -8.84 -14.94
CA GLY A 79 -17.24 -7.55 -15.38
C GLY A 79 -17.13 -7.47 -16.90
N VAL A 80 -16.18 -6.68 -17.35
CA VAL A 80 -15.90 -6.45 -18.77
C VAL A 80 -14.40 -6.54 -19.01
N ASN A 81 -14.02 -7.17 -20.09
CA ASN A 81 -12.65 -7.10 -20.57
C ASN A 81 -12.42 -5.73 -21.23
N ASN A 82 -11.52 -4.93 -20.69
CA ASN A 82 -11.29 -3.55 -21.14
C ASN A 82 -10.72 -3.48 -22.56
N LYS A 83 -10.00 -4.51 -23.00
CA LYS A 83 -9.39 -4.56 -24.32
C LYS A 83 -10.40 -4.98 -25.39
N THR A 84 -11.12 -6.08 -25.16
CA THR A 84 -12.06 -6.66 -26.14
C THR A 84 -13.49 -6.13 -26.02
N LYS A 85 -13.81 -5.42 -24.92
CA LYS A 85 -15.16 -4.96 -24.56
C LYS A 85 -16.19 -6.07 -24.37
N GLN A 86 -15.74 -7.31 -24.30
CA GLN A 86 -16.63 -8.47 -24.10
C GLN A 86 -16.98 -8.63 -22.62
N PRO A 87 -18.19 -9.12 -22.32
CA PRO A 87 -18.56 -9.51 -20.97
C PRO A 87 -17.61 -10.58 -20.41
N TYR A 88 -17.30 -10.46 -19.12
CA TYR A 88 -16.48 -11.41 -18.40
C TYR A 88 -17.25 -11.99 -17.22
N LYS A 89 -17.18 -13.32 -17.06
CA LYS A 89 -17.73 -14.04 -15.91
C LYS A 89 -16.79 -15.17 -15.51
N LYS A 90 -16.60 -15.34 -14.21
CA LYS A 90 -15.81 -16.44 -13.66
C LYS A 90 -16.47 -16.93 -12.38
N THR A 91 -16.63 -18.23 -12.24
CA THR A 91 -17.17 -18.87 -11.03
C THR A 91 -16.08 -19.60 -10.26
N ALA A 92 -16.23 -19.70 -8.94
CA ALA A 92 -15.30 -20.38 -8.06
C ALA A 92 -16.01 -20.83 -6.76
N LYS A 93 -15.45 -21.83 -6.10
CA LYS A 93 -15.92 -22.27 -4.77
C LYS A 93 -15.66 -21.21 -3.67
N VAL A 94 -14.61 -20.43 -3.83
CA VAL A 94 -14.24 -19.33 -2.93
C VAL A 94 -13.83 -18.13 -3.78
N VAL A 95 -14.33 -16.95 -3.45
CA VAL A 95 -13.93 -15.68 -4.06
C VAL A 95 -13.17 -14.86 -3.02
N VAL A 96 -11.97 -14.41 -3.34
CA VAL A 96 -11.15 -13.54 -2.50
C VAL A 96 -11.10 -12.16 -3.12
N ASP A 97 -11.63 -11.16 -2.42
CA ASP A 97 -11.54 -9.76 -2.82
C ASP A 97 -10.26 -9.14 -2.22
N ALA A 98 -9.28 -8.89 -3.07
CA ALA A 98 -8.03 -8.21 -2.75
C ALA A 98 -7.87 -6.88 -3.54
N THR A 99 -8.98 -6.22 -3.88
CA THR A 99 -9.01 -4.99 -4.69
C THR A 99 -8.75 -3.71 -3.89
N GLY A 100 -8.45 -3.85 -2.60
CA GLY A 100 -8.04 -2.74 -1.74
C GLY A 100 -9.19 -2.00 -1.05
N VAL A 101 -8.87 -0.86 -0.48
CA VAL A 101 -9.78 -0.08 0.38
C VAL A 101 -11.04 0.40 -0.34
N THR A 102 -10.94 0.71 -1.63
CA THR A 102 -12.03 1.21 -2.47
C THR A 102 -12.83 0.10 -3.17
N SER A 103 -12.72 -1.14 -2.70
CA SER A 103 -13.38 -2.28 -3.33
C SER A 103 -14.85 -2.03 -3.65
N MET A 104 -15.19 -2.09 -4.93
CA MET A 104 -16.59 -2.05 -5.39
C MET A 104 -17.33 -3.35 -5.06
N LEU A 105 -16.63 -4.48 -5.02
CA LEU A 105 -17.23 -5.80 -4.78
C LEU A 105 -17.68 -5.94 -3.33
N ARG A 106 -16.88 -5.47 -2.37
CA ARG A 106 -17.24 -5.46 -0.94
C ARG A 106 -18.55 -4.71 -0.68
N ASN A 107 -18.75 -3.58 -1.36
CA ASN A 107 -19.97 -2.78 -1.20
C ASN A 107 -21.25 -3.48 -1.72
N GLN A 108 -21.10 -4.52 -2.54
CA GLN A 108 -22.20 -5.30 -3.11
C GLN A 108 -22.57 -6.53 -2.26
N LEU A 109 -21.81 -6.79 -1.16
CA LEU A 109 -22.12 -7.90 -0.28
C LEU A 109 -23.51 -7.72 0.35
N GLN A 110 -24.27 -8.81 0.47
CA GLN A 110 -25.58 -8.81 1.10
C GLN A 110 -25.49 -8.49 2.60
N ASN A 111 -26.55 -7.94 3.18
CA ASN A 111 -26.58 -7.49 4.58
C ASN A 111 -26.36 -8.60 5.61
N SER A 112 -26.58 -9.86 5.24
CA SER A 112 -26.39 -11.02 6.10
C SER A 112 -24.92 -11.40 6.34
N THR A 113 -23.96 -10.77 5.64
CA THR A 113 -22.55 -11.05 5.84
C THR A 113 -22.02 -10.35 7.08
N LYS A 114 -21.02 -10.97 7.74
CA LYS A 114 -20.26 -10.36 8.84
C LYS A 114 -19.16 -9.42 8.38
N ILE A 115 -19.08 -9.14 7.10
CA ILE A 115 -18.06 -8.27 6.50
C ILE A 115 -18.60 -6.84 6.45
N GLU A 116 -17.86 -5.90 7.02
CA GLU A 116 -18.17 -4.48 6.92
C GLU A 116 -18.06 -4.00 5.47
N ARG A 117 -19.16 -3.50 4.93
CA ARG A 117 -19.22 -3.02 3.54
C ARG A 117 -18.58 -1.65 3.37
N LYS A 118 -18.68 -0.80 4.38
CA LYS A 118 -18.09 0.55 4.39
C LYS A 118 -16.97 0.59 5.42
N ILE A 119 -15.87 1.19 5.04
CA ILE A 119 -14.79 1.52 5.97
C ILE A 119 -15.08 2.87 6.61
N ASP A 120 -14.92 2.97 7.92
CA ASP A 120 -15.03 4.26 8.63
C ASP A 120 -13.94 5.19 8.14
N ARG A 121 -14.25 6.48 8.02
CA ARG A 121 -13.25 7.49 7.60
C ARG A 121 -12.08 7.60 8.57
N ARG A 122 -12.27 7.24 9.83
CA ARG A 122 -11.22 7.18 10.85
C ARG A 122 -10.19 6.08 10.62
N ASP A 123 -10.58 5.05 9.84
CA ASP A 123 -9.71 3.95 9.45
C ASP A 123 -9.09 4.18 8.05
N LEU A 124 -9.26 5.38 7.47
CA LEU A 124 -8.74 5.73 6.16
C LEU A 124 -7.53 6.65 6.27
N GLU A 125 -6.47 6.23 5.64
CA GLU A 125 -5.27 7.03 5.43
C GLU A 125 -5.13 7.40 3.95
N SER A 126 -4.68 8.62 3.69
CA SER A 126 -4.28 9.08 2.37
C SER A 126 -2.77 9.24 2.33
N THR A 127 -2.14 8.63 1.35
CA THR A 127 -0.69 8.66 1.21
C THR A 127 -0.27 9.20 -0.14
N GLY A 128 0.82 9.98 -0.16
CA GLY A 128 1.49 10.42 -1.37
C GLY A 128 2.99 10.22 -1.26
N ARG A 129 3.64 9.86 -2.37
CA ARG A 129 5.09 9.64 -2.37
C ARG A 129 5.73 9.99 -3.70
N HIS A 130 7.04 10.30 -3.63
CA HIS A 130 7.91 10.46 -4.77
C HIS A 130 9.15 9.59 -4.63
N ILE A 131 9.70 9.15 -5.77
CA ILE A 131 11.04 8.58 -5.84
C ILE A 131 11.96 9.69 -6.34
N MET A 132 12.97 10.01 -5.54
CA MET A 132 13.93 11.07 -5.83
C MET A 132 15.36 10.50 -5.82
N TYR A 133 16.30 11.25 -6.36
CA TYR A 133 17.72 10.93 -6.30
C TYR A 133 18.40 11.82 -5.26
N PHE A 134 19.28 11.22 -4.49
CA PHE A 134 20.13 11.94 -3.53
C PHE A 134 21.46 12.26 -4.22
N GLU A 135 21.76 13.54 -4.41
CA GLU A 135 22.91 13.93 -5.25
C GLU A 135 24.26 13.68 -4.59
N ASN A 136 24.41 13.81 -3.31
CA ASN A 136 25.73 13.89 -2.66
C ASN A 136 26.11 12.72 -1.78
N GLY A 137 25.26 11.73 -1.55
CA GLY A 137 25.60 10.54 -0.76
C GLY A 137 26.08 10.81 0.68
N GLU A 138 26.05 12.05 1.13
CA GLU A 138 26.41 12.42 2.50
C GLU A 138 25.31 11.99 3.46
N LYS A 139 25.74 11.34 4.53
CA LYS A 139 24.84 10.86 5.56
C LYS A 139 24.39 12.02 6.44
N ASP A 140 23.18 12.51 6.24
CA ASP A 140 22.48 13.36 7.20
C ASP A 140 21.43 12.49 7.92
N LEU A 141 21.68 12.19 9.18
CA LEU A 141 20.85 11.29 9.98
C LEU A 141 19.40 11.79 10.16
N THR A 142 19.16 13.08 9.97
CA THR A 142 17.81 13.65 10.08
C THR A 142 17.07 13.68 8.74
N GLU A 143 17.80 13.73 7.63
CA GLU A 143 17.24 13.84 6.29
C GLU A 143 17.39 12.53 5.51
N PHE A 144 18.50 11.83 5.63
CA PHE A 144 18.79 10.60 4.93
C PHE A 144 19.77 9.69 5.68
N ASP A 145 19.43 8.43 5.83
CA ASP A 145 20.33 7.39 6.30
C ASP A 145 20.20 6.17 5.36
N PRO A 146 21.31 5.69 4.76
CA PRO A 146 21.25 4.51 3.89
C PRO A 146 20.91 3.22 4.64
N ASP A 147 21.14 3.17 5.95
CA ASP A 147 20.93 2.00 6.79
C ASP A 147 19.55 1.99 7.48
N TYR A 148 18.86 3.14 7.58
CA TYR A 148 17.60 3.25 8.31
C TYR A 148 16.49 3.88 7.47
N CYS A 149 15.28 3.35 7.62
CA CYS A 149 14.07 4.02 7.19
C CYS A 149 13.76 5.18 8.13
N ILE A 150 13.82 6.42 7.66
CA ILE A 150 13.54 7.61 8.49
C ILE A 150 12.03 7.89 8.51
N ILE A 151 11.49 8.15 9.71
CA ILE A 151 10.12 8.56 9.96
C ILE A 151 10.10 9.87 10.75
N HIS A 152 9.34 10.85 10.28
CA HIS A 152 9.08 12.12 10.93
C HIS A 152 7.66 12.16 11.49
N LEU A 153 7.51 12.29 12.82
CA LEU A 153 6.23 12.32 13.51
C LEU A 153 5.66 13.75 13.63
N ASP A 154 5.78 14.53 12.58
CA ASP A 154 5.34 15.92 12.52
C ASP A 154 3.85 16.02 12.17
N GLN A 155 3.03 16.41 13.14
CA GLN A 155 1.58 16.54 12.99
C GLN A 155 1.15 17.78 12.18
N ASP A 156 2.06 18.72 11.94
CA ASP A 156 1.83 19.87 11.06
C ASP A 156 2.00 19.49 9.58
N ILE A 157 2.89 18.56 9.28
CA ILE A 157 3.11 18.04 7.94
C ILE A 157 2.16 16.89 7.64
N ALA A 158 2.03 15.94 8.59
CA ALA A 158 1.28 14.71 8.41
C ALA A 158 0.27 14.47 9.56
N PRO A 159 -0.87 15.18 9.60
CA PRO A 159 -1.86 15.06 10.65
C PRO A 159 -2.39 13.63 10.81
N GLY A 160 -2.23 13.06 12.03
CA GLY A 160 -2.60 11.70 12.35
C GLY A 160 -1.73 10.60 11.77
N GLY A 161 -0.68 10.95 11.03
CA GLY A 161 0.23 10.04 10.38
C GLY A 161 1.69 10.42 10.55
N TYR A 162 2.48 10.23 9.50
CA TYR A 162 3.91 10.56 9.49
C TYR A 162 4.44 10.84 8.09
N GLY A 163 5.55 11.57 8.03
CA GLY A 163 6.40 11.69 6.85
C GLY A 163 7.50 10.63 6.86
N TRP A 164 8.00 10.24 5.69
CA TRP A 164 9.09 9.28 5.61
C TRP A 164 10.12 9.61 4.55
N VAL A 165 11.36 9.15 4.81
CA VAL A 165 12.46 9.09 3.86
C VAL A 165 13.05 7.68 3.93
N PHE A 166 12.80 6.86 2.93
CA PHE A 166 13.23 5.47 2.89
C PHE A 166 14.31 5.28 1.85
N PRO A 167 15.47 4.73 2.22
CA PRO A 167 16.55 4.49 1.28
C PRO A 167 16.16 3.46 0.23
N LYS A 168 16.71 3.58 -0.96
CA LYS A 168 16.57 2.63 -2.05
C LYS A 168 17.94 2.42 -2.71
N ALA A 169 18.05 1.45 -3.61
CA ALA A 169 19.27 1.26 -4.40
C ALA A 169 19.58 2.50 -5.28
N ASP A 170 20.84 2.62 -5.69
CA ASP A 170 21.31 3.61 -6.65
C ASP A 170 21.08 5.09 -6.22
N ASN A 171 21.35 5.42 -4.95
CA ASN A 171 21.13 6.76 -4.36
C ASN A 171 19.70 7.28 -4.54
N LYS A 172 18.72 6.40 -4.70
CA LYS A 172 17.32 6.76 -4.72
C LYS A 172 16.76 6.77 -3.31
N VAL A 173 15.77 7.60 -3.11
CA VAL A 173 14.96 7.64 -1.90
C VAL A 173 13.48 7.62 -2.25
N ASN A 174 12.70 7.00 -1.40
CA ASN A 174 11.25 7.07 -1.41
C ASN A 174 10.84 8.06 -0.32
N ILE A 175 10.42 9.25 -0.72
CA ILE A 175 9.96 10.30 0.19
C ILE A 175 8.46 10.42 0.07
N GLY A 176 7.78 10.51 1.20
CA GLY A 176 6.34 10.69 1.20
C GLY A 176 5.78 11.03 2.57
N LEU A 177 4.47 11.13 2.60
CA LEU A 177 3.71 11.29 3.84
C LEU A 177 2.38 10.55 3.76
N GLY A 178 1.88 10.18 4.92
CA GLY A 178 0.54 9.64 5.13
C GLY A 178 -0.20 10.48 6.15
N VAL A 179 -1.48 10.72 5.91
CA VAL A 179 -2.35 11.49 6.81
C VAL A 179 -3.61 10.71 7.13
N GLU A 180 -4.08 10.76 8.36
CA GLU A 180 -5.39 10.25 8.71
C GLU A 180 -6.47 11.21 8.20
N LYS A 181 -7.39 10.68 7.39
CA LYS A 181 -8.39 11.49 6.69
C LYS A 181 -9.31 12.28 7.64
N SER A 182 -9.71 11.69 8.75
CA SER A 182 -10.59 12.36 9.72
C SER A 182 -9.89 13.51 10.45
N ILE A 183 -8.63 13.35 10.81
CA ILE A 183 -7.83 14.39 11.48
C ILE A 183 -7.51 15.53 10.52
N LEU A 184 -7.16 15.21 9.27
CA LEU A 184 -6.96 16.22 8.23
C LEU A 184 -8.23 17.07 8.00
N ASP A 185 -9.39 16.43 7.89
CA ASP A 185 -10.68 17.12 7.71
C ASP A 185 -10.99 18.06 8.90
N GLN A 186 -10.78 17.61 10.13
CA GLN A 186 -10.95 18.44 11.32
C GLN A 186 -10.01 19.65 11.33
N ARG A 187 -8.75 19.44 10.92
CA ARG A 187 -7.77 20.52 10.80
C ARG A 187 -8.17 21.53 9.71
N ASN A 188 -8.55 21.05 8.52
CA ASN A 188 -8.99 21.91 7.43
C ASN A 188 -10.19 22.75 7.83
N LYS A 189 -11.18 22.16 8.51
CA LYS A 189 -12.35 22.88 9.04
C LYS A 189 -11.94 23.98 10.02
N ARG A 190 -11.01 23.72 10.94
CA ARG A 190 -10.49 24.72 11.88
C ARG A 190 -9.79 25.88 11.17
N LEU A 191 -9.07 25.59 10.10
CA LEU A 191 -8.30 26.58 9.33
C LEU A 191 -9.12 27.27 8.24
N GLY A 192 -10.43 26.96 8.13
CA GLY A 192 -11.31 27.52 7.08
C GLY A 192 -10.92 27.09 5.66
N LYS A 193 -10.13 26.02 5.52
CA LYS A 193 -9.74 25.44 4.22
C LYS A 193 -10.87 24.56 3.70
N LYS A 194 -11.18 24.67 2.42
CA LYS A 194 -12.08 23.72 1.73
C LYS A 194 -11.31 22.47 1.36
N ASP A 195 -11.99 21.33 1.40
CA ASP A 195 -11.47 20.02 0.94
C ASP A 195 -11.11 20.03 -0.55
#